data_55a137a44bce98c74f831ba3cd33ac80
#
_entry.id   55a137a44bce98c74f831ba3cd33ac80
#
_cell.length_a   1.000
_cell.length_b   1.000
_cell.length_c   1.000
_cell.angle_alpha   90.00
_cell.angle_beta   90.00
_cell.angle_gamma   90.00
#
_symmetry.space_group_name_H-M   'P 1'
#
loop_
_entity.id
_entity.type
_entity.pdbx_description
1 polymer ?
#
loop_
_entity_poly.entity_id
_entity_poly.type
_entity_poly.pdbx_seq_one_letter_code
_entity_poly.pdbx_strand_id
1 'polypeptide(L)'
;MSGNTIGTLFTLTSFGESHGAAIGGVVDGCPPGLSLCAEDLQVDLDRRKPGTSRHVTQRQEADAVEILSGVFEGKTTGAPIGLLIRNTDQRSQDYSKIMDTFRPGHADYTYAQKYGVRDYRGGGRSSARETAIRVAAGGIAKKWLHERFGVTVRGYMSQLGEIKIPFQTWDCVNDNPFFSPNTDVLPQLEEYLDKIRAERDSIGARITVVAEGVPVGWGEPVFDRLDADIAHAMMSINAVKGVEIGAGFASIAQRGSVHSDEMTSKGFVTNNAGGILGGISTGQTINVSVALKPTSSIPQARHSIDKNGNDVTMQTTGRHDPCVGVRATPIAEAMLALVLMDHALRHRAQNADVVSGTPKLR
;
A
#
# COMPACT_ATOMS: atom_id res chain seq x y z
N MET A 1 -17.06 -2.57 -14.05
CA MET A 1 -15.88 -1.70 -14.25
C MET A 1 -14.64 -2.58 -14.37
N SER A 2 -13.65 -2.14 -15.15
CA SER A 2 -12.34 -2.84 -15.17
C SER A 2 -11.61 -2.62 -13.85
N GLY A 3 -10.83 -3.60 -13.37
CA GLY A 3 -10.14 -3.56 -12.08
C GLY A 3 -8.92 -2.62 -12.01
N ASN A 4 -8.88 -1.54 -12.80
CA ASN A 4 -7.77 -0.58 -12.83
C ASN A 4 -8.13 0.76 -12.17
N THR A 5 -9.33 0.89 -11.63
CA THR A 5 -9.83 2.09 -10.95
C THR A 5 -10.25 1.75 -9.53
N ILE A 6 -9.89 2.59 -8.57
CA ILE A 6 -10.31 2.55 -7.16
C ILE A 6 -10.92 3.90 -6.78
N GLY A 7 -11.84 3.90 -5.82
CA GLY A 7 -12.56 5.08 -5.33
C GLY A 7 -13.89 5.32 -6.04
N THR A 8 -14.71 6.20 -5.48
CA THR A 8 -16.04 6.58 -5.97
C THR A 8 -16.09 8.07 -6.36
N LEU A 9 -15.76 8.97 -5.44
CA LEU A 9 -15.66 10.42 -5.69
C LEU A 9 -14.22 10.89 -5.84
N PHE A 10 -13.28 10.27 -5.12
CA PHE A 10 -11.86 10.46 -5.34
C PHE A 10 -11.30 9.19 -5.95
N THR A 11 -11.03 9.20 -7.24
CA THR A 11 -10.68 8.00 -7.97
C THR A 11 -9.24 8.03 -8.47
N LEU A 12 -8.62 6.85 -8.51
CA LEU A 12 -7.35 6.62 -9.22
C LEU A 12 -7.56 5.54 -10.27
N THR A 13 -7.35 5.86 -11.53
CA THR A 13 -7.21 4.88 -12.62
C THR A 13 -5.75 4.75 -13.00
N SER A 14 -5.15 3.56 -12.83
CA SER A 14 -3.73 3.32 -13.13
C SER A 14 -3.53 2.55 -14.44
N PHE A 15 -2.42 2.82 -15.14
CA PHE A 15 -2.02 2.17 -16.39
C PHE A 15 -0.50 2.00 -16.50
N GLY A 16 -0.05 1.28 -17.52
CA GLY A 16 1.36 1.01 -17.80
C GLY A 16 1.88 -0.27 -17.13
N GLU A 17 3.01 -0.77 -17.61
CA GLU A 17 3.66 -2.02 -17.23
C GLU A 17 5.07 -1.77 -16.69
N SER A 18 5.58 -2.70 -15.89
CA SER A 18 6.89 -2.57 -15.23
C SER A 18 8.08 -2.44 -16.19
N HIS A 19 7.95 -2.95 -17.41
CA HIS A 19 8.95 -2.90 -18.49
C HIS A 19 8.42 -2.21 -19.75
N GLY A 20 7.27 -1.51 -19.65
CA GLY A 20 6.78 -0.55 -20.65
C GLY A 20 7.54 0.77 -20.57
N ALA A 21 7.17 1.74 -21.39
CA ALA A 21 7.79 3.07 -21.44
C ALA A 21 7.63 3.85 -20.14
N ALA A 22 6.46 3.71 -19.51
CA ALA A 22 6.10 4.43 -18.28
C ALA A 22 4.99 3.67 -17.53
N ILE A 23 4.79 4.07 -16.28
CA ILE A 23 3.55 3.83 -15.54
C ILE A 23 2.89 5.18 -15.29
N GLY A 24 1.57 5.21 -15.27
CA GLY A 24 0.84 6.44 -15.07
C GLY A 24 -0.50 6.20 -14.40
N GLY A 25 -1.16 7.30 -14.06
CA GLY A 25 -2.50 7.29 -13.50
C GLY A 25 -3.22 8.59 -13.72
N VAL A 26 -4.53 8.51 -13.68
CA VAL A 26 -5.42 9.66 -13.64
C VAL A 26 -6.10 9.67 -12.29
N VAL A 27 -5.88 10.76 -11.54
CA VAL A 27 -6.63 11.06 -10.31
C VAL A 27 -7.77 11.99 -10.69
N ASP A 28 -9.00 11.61 -10.37
CA ASP A 28 -10.18 12.44 -10.58
C ASP A 28 -10.92 12.70 -9.26
N GLY A 29 -11.69 13.77 -9.22
CA GLY A 29 -12.42 14.18 -8.02
C GLY A 29 -11.59 14.92 -6.97
N CYS A 30 -10.35 15.32 -7.28
CA CYS A 30 -9.56 16.14 -6.36
C CYS A 30 -10.20 17.54 -6.26
N PRO A 31 -10.55 18.03 -5.06
CA PRO A 31 -11.09 19.37 -4.88
C PRO A 31 -10.13 20.45 -5.40
N PRO A 32 -10.64 21.54 -6.00
CA PRO A 32 -9.82 22.65 -6.45
C PRO A 32 -9.19 23.43 -5.29
N GLY A 33 -8.07 24.10 -5.57
CA GLY A 33 -7.42 25.02 -4.64
C GLY A 33 -6.39 24.38 -3.70
N LEU A 34 -6.15 23.07 -3.77
CA LEU A 34 -5.04 22.43 -3.06
C LEU A 34 -3.71 22.88 -3.70
N SER A 35 -2.78 23.41 -2.90
CA SER A 35 -1.43 23.65 -3.38
C SER A 35 -0.74 22.34 -3.71
N LEU A 36 -0.26 22.17 -4.94
CA LEU A 36 0.29 20.89 -5.39
C LEU A 36 1.42 21.10 -6.41
N CYS A 37 2.56 20.48 -6.14
CA CYS A 37 3.68 20.34 -7.08
C CYS A 37 4.21 18.91 -7.07
N ALA A 38 5.12 18.58 -7.98
CA ALA A 38 5.70 17.24 -8.08
C ALA A 38 6.52 16.89 -6.81
N GLU A 39 7.18 17.86 -6.23
CA GLU A 39 7.98 17.70 -5.01
C GLU A 39 7.16 17.24 -3.81
N ASP A 40 5.90 17.68 -3.69
CA ASP A 40 4.98 17.22 -2.65
C ASP A 40 4.78 15.69 -2.70
N LEU A 41 4.76 15.13 -3.90
CA LEU A 41 4.53 13.70 -4.14
C LEU A 41 5.84 12.90 -4.09
N GLN A 42 6.96 13.54 -4.43
CA GLN A 42 8.27 12.90 -4.51
C GLN A 42 8.76 12.39 -3.15
N VAL A 43 8.39 13.05 -2.07
CA VAL A 43 8.78 12.66 -0.70
C VAL A 43 8.39 11.20 -0.41
N ASP A 44 7.15 10.81 -0.68
CA ASP A 44 6.70 9.43 -0.45
C ASP A 44 7.21 8.46 -1.53
N LEU A 45 7.41 8.92 -2.75
CA LEU A 45 8.03 8.15 -3.82
C LEU A 45 9.49 7.81 -3.50
N ASP A 46 10.24 8.75 -2.92
CA ASP A 46 11.62 8.53 -2.48
C ASP A 46 11.73 7.48 -1.37
N ARG A 47 10.76 7.41 -0.46
CA ARG A 47 10.65 6.37 0.55
C ARG A 47 10.35 5.00 -0.06
N ARG A 48 9.58 4.96 -1.16
CA ARG A 48 9.14 3.74 -1.84
C ARG A 48 10.13 3.21 -2.86
N LYS A 49 10.90 4.05 -3.56
CA LYS A 49 11.74 3.68 -4.72
C LYS A 49 12.69 2.52 -4.42
N PRO A 50 13.10 1.74 -5.44
CA PRO A 50 14.13 0.71 -5.28
C PRO A 50 15.52 1.33 -5.07
N GLY A 51 16.49 0.52 -4.61
CA GLY A 51 17.89 0.96 -4.49
C GLY A 51 18.19 1.87 -3.28
N THR A 52 17.25 2.01 -2.34
CA THR A 52 17.41 2.86 -1.15
C THR A 52 18.33 2.26 -0.09
N SER A 53 18.55 0.95 -0.11
CA SER A 53 19.42 0.26 0.83
C SER A 53 19.99 -1.04 0.23
N ARG A 54 20.99 -1.65 0.93
CA ARG A 54 21.52 -2.98 0.57
C ARG A 54 20.47 -4.11 0.71
N HIS A 55 19.38 -3.87 1.42
CA HIS A 55 18.34 -4.86 1.73
C HIS A 55 17.22 -4.93 0.69
N VAL A 56 17.24 -4.05 -0.30
CA VAL A 56 16.26 -4.02 -1.41
C VAL A 56 16.94 -4.32 -2.74
N THR A 57 16.12 -4.51 -3.79
CA THR A 57 16.61 -4.72 -5.16
C THR A 57 17.56 -3.59 -5.59
N GLN A 58 18.60 -3.95 -6.33
CA GLN A 58 19.58 -3.01 -6.88
C GLN A 58 19.11 -2.32 -8.18
N ARG A 59 17.84 -2.46 -8.55
CA ARG A 59 17.23 -1.67 -9.62
C ARG A 59 17.28 -0.19 -9.21
N GLN A 60 17.66 0.67 -10.14
CA GLN A 60 17.73 2.12 -9.88
C GLN A 60 16.66 2.84 -10.70
N GLU A 61 15.66 3.34 -10.01
CA GLU A 61 14.61 4.16 -10.60
C GLU A 61 14.47 5.42 -9.74
N ALA A 62 14.50 6.57 -10.36
CA ALA A 62 14.30 7.84 -9.66
C ALA A 62 12.87 8.00 -9.16
N ASP A 63 11.93 7.26 -9.77
CA ASP A 63 10.48 7.41 -9.57
C ASP A 63 10.02 8.87 -9.66
N ALA A 64 10.71 9.67 -10.51
CA ALA A 64 10.37 11.07 -10.72
C ALA A 64 8.97 11.17 -11.33
N VAL A 65 8.07 11.83 -10.60
CA VAL A 65 6.68 12.00 -11.05
C VAL A 65 6.53 13.30 -11.84
N GLU A 66 5.86 13.20 -12.99
CA GLU A 66 5.42 14.31 -13.80
C GLU A 66 3.92 14.53 -13.57
N ILE A 67 3.52 15.80 -13.29
CA ILE A 67 2.11 16.20 -13.26
C ILE A 67 1.78 16.79 -14.63
N LEU A 68 0.90 16.13 -15.39
CA LEU A 68 0.61 16.49 -16.78
C LEU A 68 -0.62 17.38 -16.94
N SER A 69 -1.51 17.40 -15.94
CA SER A 69 -2.78 18.17 -15.97
C SER A 69 -3.35 18.36 -14.58
N GLY A 70 -4.43 19.14 -14.47
CA GLY A 70 -5.20 19.30 -13.24
C GLY A 70 -4.58 20.28 -12.23
N VAL A 71 -3.46 20.92 -12.58
CA VAL A 71 -2.80 21.94 -11.75
C VAL A 71 -2.52 23.17 -12.60
N PHE A 72 -2.86 24.35 -12.09
CA PHE A 72 -2.59 25.65 -12.69
C PHE A 72 -2.06 26.61 -11.61
N GLU A 73 -0.95 27.30 -11.87
CA GLU A 73 -0.28 28.20 -10.92
C GLU A 73 -0.05 27.55 -9.53
N GLY A 74 0.33 26.27 -9.52
CA GLY A 74 0.62 25.52 -8.30
C GLY A 74 -0.61 25.11 -7.48
N LYS A 75 -1.83 25.18 -8.04
CA LYS A 75 -3.07 24.78 -7.37
C LYS A 75 -3.88 23.82 -8.24
N THR A 76 -4.53 22.85 -7.58
CA THR A 76 -5.48 21.96 -8.26
C THR A 76 -6.66 22.76 -8.80
N THR A 77 -7.14 22.36 -9.98
CA THR A 77 -8.22 23.07 -10.70
C THR A 77 -9.59 22.38 -10.58
N GLY A 78 -9.63 21.15 -10.05
CA GLY A 78 -10.80 20.28 -10.10
C GLY A 78 -10.90 19.42 -11.37
N ALA A 79 -10.04 19.69 -12.37
CA ALA A 79 -9.90 18.80 -13.53
C ALA A 79 -9.07 17.55 -13.17
N PRO A 80 -9.17 16.45 -13.95
CA PRO A 80 -8.36 15.26 -13.71
C PRO A 80 -6.86 15.56 -13.69
N ILE A 81 -6.18 15.01 -12.68
CA ILE A 81 -4.72 15.14 -12.51
C ILE A 81 -4.06 13.93 -13.18
N GLY A 82 -3.39 14.18 -14.30
CA GLY A 82 -2.57 13.17 -14.98
C GLY A 82 -1.20 13.06 -14.33
N LEU A 83 -0.82 11.84 -13.92
CA LEU A 83 0.47 11.51 -13.30
C LEU A 83 1.22 10.53 -14.19
N LEU A 84 2.53 10.76 -14.40
CA LEU A 84 3.39 9.89 -15.18
C LEU A 84 4.73 9.67 -14.48
N ILE A 85 5.22 8.42 -14.47
CA ILE A 85 6.54 8.03 -14.00
C ILE A 85 7.20 7.19 -15.09
N ARG A 86 8.33 7.65 -15.63
CA ARG A 86 9.07 6.95 -16.70
C ARG A 86 9.85 5.76 -16.14
N ASN A 87 9.92 4.69 -16.91
CA ASN A 87 10.79 3.55 -16.60
C ASN A 87 12.17 3.78 -17.24
N THR A 88 13.21 3.82 -16.42
CA THR A 88 14.58 4.16 -16.88
C THR A 88 15.57 3.00 -16.75
N ASP A 89 15.45 2.10 -15.78
CA ASP A 89 16.33 0.94 -15.58
C ASP A 89 15.61 -0.41 -15.78
N GLN A 90 14.96 -0.56 -16.93
CA GLN A 90 14.34 -1.83 -17.33
C GLN A 90 15.36 -2.72 -18.08
N ARG A 91 15.43 -4.01 -17.70
CA ARG A 91 16.32 -5.00 -18.36
C ARG A 91 15.50 -6.18 -18.87
N SER A 92 14.89 -6.03 -20.03
CA SER A 92 13.99 -7.03 -20.63
C SER A 92 14.69 -8.35 -20.92
N GLN A 93 16.02 -8.34 -21.16
CA GLN A 93 16.83 -9.54 -21.44
C GLN A 93 16.89 -10.51 -20.25
N ASP A 94 16.76 -10.04 -19.02
CA ASP A 94 16.78 -10.87 -17.82
C ASP A 94 15.62 -11.88 -17.75
N TYR A 95 14.57 -11.68 -18.57
CA TYR A 95 13.33 -12.47 -18.56
C TYR A 95 13.17 -13.42 -19.75
N SER A 96 14.12 -13.47 -20.68
CA SER A 96 14.03 -14.33 -21.89
C SER A 96 13.91 -15.81 -21.53
N LYS A 97 14.60 -16.27 -20.50
CA LYS A 97 14.59 -17.66 -20.04
C LYS A 97 13.26 -18.13 -19.43
N ILE A 98 12.39 -17.20 -19.05
CA ILE A 98 11.07 -17.51 -18.45
C ILE A 98 9.91 -17.14 -19.36
N MET A 99 10.18 -16.83 -20.62
CA MET A 99 9.16 -16.47 -21.61
C MET A 99 8.12 -17.59 -21.79
N ASP A 100 8.59 -18.83 -21.80
CA ASP A 100 7.76 -20.00 -22.06
C ASP A 100 7.43 -20.82 -20.79
N THR A 101 7.83 -20.35 -19.61
CA THR A 101 7.59 -21.03 -18.34
C THR A 101 6.86 -20.14 -17.33
N PHE A 102 6.26 -20.73 -16.31
CA PHE A 102 5.50 -19.99 -15.29
C PHE A 102 6.20 -20.04 -13.94
N ARG A 103 6.48 -18.89 -13.35
CA ARG A 103 7.10 -18.80 -12.01
C ARG A 103 6.14 -19.29 -10.93
N PRO A 104 6.52 -20.26 -10.08
CA PRO A 104 5.71 -20.70 -8.96
C PRO A 104 5.35 -19.54 -8.02
N GLY A 105 4.08 -19.44 -7.65
CA GLY A 105 3.57 -18.39 -6.76
C GLY A 105 3.53 -16.98 -7.36
N HIS A 106 3.87 -16.83 -8.66
CA HIS A 106 3.72 -15.59 -9.42
C HIS A 106 2.43 -15.58 -10.26
N ALA A 107 2.01 -14.41 -10.74
CA ALA A 107 0.80 -14.26 -11.54
C ALA A 107 0.94 -14.74 -13.01
N ASP A 108 2.07 -15.29 -13.40
CA ASP A 108 2.37 -15.65 -14.79
C ASP A 108 1.31 -16.56 -15.41
N TYR A 109 0.99 -17.68 -14.71
CA TYR A 109 0.01 -18.66 -15.18
C TYR A 109 -1.41 -18.06 -15.26
N THR A 110 -1.83 -17.35 -14.22
CA THR A 110 -3.18 -16.79 -14.14
C THR A 110 -3.42 -15.70 -15.18
N TYR A 111 -2.41 -14.89 -15.50
CA TYR A 111 -2.48 -13.89 -16.58
C TYR A 111 -2.54 -14.54 -17.95
N ALA A 112 -1.71 -15.56 -18.20
CA ALA A 112 -1.74 -16.32 -19.45
C ALA A 112 -3.10 -16.97 -19.68
N GLN A 113 -3.69 -17.60 -18.65
CA GLN A 113 -5.00 -18.23 -18.72
C GLN A 113 -6.13 -17.23 -18.92
N LYS A 114 -6.08 -16.10 -18.23
CA LYS A 114 -7.17 -15.12 -18.27
C LYS A 114 -7.20 -14.31 -19.55
N TYR A 115 -6.02 -13.88 -20.03
CA TYR A 115 -5.91 -12.92 -21.13
C TYR A 115 -5.43 -13.55 -22.43
N GLY A 116 -4.98 -14.82 -22.43
CA GLY A 116 -4.42 -15.51 -23.60
C GLY A 116 -3.03 -15.00 -24.04
N VAL A 117 -2.63 -13.84 -23.52
CA VAL A 117 -1.33 -13.22 -23.78
C VAL A 117 -0.73 -12.71 -22.46
N ARG A 118 0.57 -12.81 -22.33
CA ARG A 118 1.31 -12.34 -21.16
C ARG A 118 2.55 -11.57 -21.58
N ASP A 119 2.74 -10.37 -21.03
CA ASP A 119 4.05 -9.74 -21.04
C ASP A 119 4.94 -10.44 -20.02
N TYR A 120 5.89 -11.24 -20.50
CA TYR A 120 6.82 -11.99 -19.65
C TYR A 120 7.90 -11.11 -19.01
N ARG A 121 8.07 -9.87 -19.46
CA ARG A 121 9.09 -8.93 -18.96
C ARG A 121 8.69 -8.41 -17.59
N GLY A 122 9.32 -8.88 -16.54
CA GLY A 122 9.13 -8.45 -15.16
C GLY A 122 7.78 -8.74 -14.50
N GLY A 123 6.75 -9.10 -15.27
CA GLY A 123 5.40 -9.38 -14.79
C GLY A 123 4.35 -8.32 -15.14
N GLY A 124 4.69 -7.34 -15.98
CA GLY A 124 3.72 -6.37 -16.51
C GLY A 124 2.96 -5.63 -15.40
N ARG A 125 1.63 -5.66 -15.47
CA ARG A 125 0.72 -5.06 -14.47
C ARG A 125 0.72 -5.76 -13.11
N SER A 126 1.14 -7.04 -13.03
CA SER A 126 1.24 -7.74 -11.74
C SER A 126 2.50 -7.39 -10.93
N SER A 127 3.39 -6.59 -11.49
CA SER A 127 4.61 -6.15 -10.84
C SER A 127 4.33 -5.08 -9.77
N ALA A 128 5.05 -5.16 -8.64
CA ALA A 128 5.00 -4.13 -7.60
C ALA A 128 5.46 -2.74 -8.07
N ARG A 129 6.05 -2.61 -9.27
CA ARG A 129 6.39 -1.33 -9.90
C ARG A 129 5.17 -0.42 -10.05
N GLU A 130 4.00 -0.99 -10.35
CA GLU A 130 2.73 -0.29 -10.50
C GLU A 130 2.36 0.51 -9.25
N THR A 131 2.77 0.08 -8.06
CA THR A 131 2.46 0.78 -6.81
C THR A 131 3.08 2.18 -6.70
N ALA A 132 4.06 2.54 -7.54
CA ALA A 132 4.61 3.90 -7.52
C ALA A 132 3.55 4.95 -7.88
N ILE A 133 2.67 4.65 -8.84
CA ILE A 133 1.60 5.60 -9.18
C ILE A 133 0.54 5.71 -8.09
N ARG A 134 0.31 4.62 -7.32
CA ARG A 134 -0.57 4.66 -6.14
C ARG A 134 0.01 5.55 -5.04
N VAL A 135 1.33 5.48 -4.83
CA VAL A 135 2.01 6.33 -3.85
C VAL A 135 1.93 7.80 -4.25
N ALA A 136 2.14 8.12 -5.53
CA ALA A 136 1.98 9.49 -6.04
C ALA A 136 0.54 10.00 -5.81
N ALA A 137 -0.48 9.24 -6.18
CA ALA A 137 -1.88 9.60 -5.95
C ALA A 137 -2.22 9.70 -4.45
N GLY A 138 -1.68 8.77 -3.63
CA GLY A 138 -1.82 8.79 -2.17
C GLY A 138 -1.19 10.03 -1.53
N GLY A 139 -0.11 10.58 -2.12
CA GLY A 139 0.49 11.84 -1.69
C GLY A 139 -0.47 13.02 -1.82
N ILE A 140 -1.27 13.08 -2.90
CA ILE A 140 -2.34 14.08 -3.06
C ILE A 140 -3.36 13.92 -1.93
N ALA A 141 -3.81 12.69 -1.68
CA ALA A 141 -4.79 12.40 -0.65
C ALA A 141 -4.26 12.75 0.76
N LYS A 142 -3.04 12.34 1.10
CA LYS A 142 -2.40 12.66 2.40
C LYS A 142 -2.33 14.17 2.62
N LYS A 143 -1.88 14.92 1.60
CA LYS A 143 -1.77 16.37 1.68
C LYS A 143 -3.13 17.03 1.91
N TRP A 144 -4.14 16.67 1.13
CA TRP A 144 -5.49 17.22 1.27
C TRP A 144 -6.12 16.89 2.63
N LEU A 145 -5.98 15.63 3.08
CA LEU A 145 -6.49 15.20 4.37
C LEU A 145 -5.83 15.96 5.53
N HIS A 146 -4.52 16.16 5.43
CA HIS A 146 -3.76 16.90 6.43
C HIS A 146 -4.16 18.38 6.48
N GLU A 147 -4.15 19.07 5.33
CA GLU A 147 -4.49 20.50 5.26
C GLU A 147 -5.95 20.78 5.67
N ARG A 148 -6.87 19.84 5.35
CA ARG A 148 -8.31 20.07 5.58
C ARG A 148 -8.80 19.64 6.95
N PHE A 149 -8.23 18.59 7.51
CA PHE A 149 -8.72 17.95 8.74
C PHE A 149 -7.64 17.71 9.80
N GLY A 150 -6.38 17.94 9.50
CA GLY A 150 -5.26 17.57 10.36
C GLY A 150 -5.00 16.06 10.43
N VAL A 151 -5.57 15.29 9.51
CA VAL A 151 -5.37 13.84 9.48
C VAL A 151 -3.94 13.52 9.12
N THR A 152 -3.32 12.64 9.89
CA THR A 152 -1.96 12.13 9.65
C THR A 152 -2.04 10.63 9.39
N VAL A 153 -1.49 10.18 8.24
CA VAL A 153 -1.39 8.76 7.87
C VAL A 153 0.07 8.34 7.91
N ARG A 154 0.40 7.39 8.77
CA ARG A 154 1.77 6.90 8.99
C ARG A 154 1.79 5.38 9.10
N GLY A 155 2.87 4.76 8.64
CA GLY A 155 3.05 3.31 8.71
C GLY A 155 4.43 2.93 9.22
N TYR A 156 4.55 1.68 9.63
CA TYR A 156 5.80 1.07 10.08
C TYR A 156 5.80 -0.44 9.84
N MET A 157 6.97 -1.05 9.78
CA MET A 157 7.10 -2.50 9.78
C MET A 157 6.91 -3.02 11.21
N SER A 158 5.89 -3.84 11.42
CA SER A 158 5.57 -4.43 12.72
C SER A 158 6.06 -5.86 12.89
N GLN A 159 6.49 -6.52 11.79
CA GLN A 159 7.09 -7.85 11.83
C GLN A 159 7.88 -8.12 10.55
N LEU A 160 9.03 -8.80 10.67
CA LEU A 160 9.82 -9.33 9.56
C LEU A 160 10.02 -10.84 9.78
N GLY A 161 9.43 -11.68 8.93
CA GLY A 161 9.43 -13.12 9.15
C GLY A 161 8.90 -13.48 10.54
N GLU A 162 9.74 -14.10 11.37
CA GLU A 162 9.40 -14.48 12.75
C GLU A 162 9.63 -13.36 13.77
N ILE A 163 10.36 -12.32 13.40
CA ILE A 163 10.76 -11.24 14.31
C ILE A 163 9.66 -10.20 14.42
N LYS A 164 8.97 -10.17 15.56
CA LYS A 164 8.03 -9.12 15.90
C LYS A 164 8.78 -7.86 16.33
N ILE A 165 8.33 -6.71 15.85
CA ILE A 165 8.95 -5.40 16.10
C ILE A 165 8.00 -4.60 17.02
N PRO A 166 8.32 -4.48 18.32
CA PRO A 166 7.52 -3.66 19.23
C PRO A 166 7.58 -2.19 18.82
N PHE A 167 6.43 -1.53 18.85
CA PHE A 167 6.38 -0.10 18.59
C PHE A 167 6.98 0.68 19.78
N GLN A 168 7.92 1.57 19.50
CA GLN A 168 8.52 2.48 20.50
C GLN A 168 8.23 3.95 20.16
N THR A 169 8.61 4.39 18.97
CA THR A 169 8.48 5.79 18.56
C THR A 169 8.32 5.93 17.05
N TRP A 170 7.68 7.02 16.63
CA TRP A 170 7.63 7.43 15.22
C TRP A 170 8.92 8.06 14.72
N ASP A 171 9.75 8.60 15.63
CA ASP A 171 10.88 9.47 15.27
C ASP A 171 11.94 8.77 14.42
N CYS A 172 12.11 7.46 14.63
CA CYS A 172 13.12 6.68 13.90
C CYS A 172 12.59 5.93 12.67
N VAL A 173 11.28 5.92 12.43
CA VAL A 173 10.67 5.09 11.36
C VAL A 173 11.24 5.41 9.97
N ASN A 174 11.46 6.68 9.66
CA ASN A 174 11.98 7.10 8.36
C ASN A 174 13.51 7.14 8.28
N ASP A 175 14.21 6.93 9.40
CA ASP A 175 15.66 7.05 9.49
C ASP A 175 16.39 5.71 9.36
N ASN A 176 15.63 4.63 9.11
CA ASN A 176 16.19 3.30 8.92
C ASN A 176 15.56 2.58 7.71
N PRO A 177 16.27 1.62 7.10
CA PRO A 177 15.84 1.00 5.84
C PRO A 177 14.64 0.06 6.00
N PHE A 178 14.22 -0.26 7.22
CA PHE A 178 13.12 -1.19 7.50
C PHE A 178 11.81 -0.49 7.82
N PHE A 179 11.79 0.83 7.95
CA PHE A 179 10.67 1.55 8.56
C PHE A 179 10.32 0.99 9.95
N SER A 180 11.36 0.59 10.69
CA SER A 180 11.20 0.07 12.05
C SER A 180 10.93 1.20 13.04
N PRO A 181 9.92 1.06 13.91
CA PRO A 181 9.64 2.02 14.99
C PRO A 181 10.52 1.78 16.22
N ASN A 182 11.51 0.89 16.12
CA ASN A 182 12.40 0.47 17.20
C ASN A 182 13.80 0.24 16.64
N THR A 183 14.78 1.01 17.09
CA THR A 183 16.16 0.91 16.62
C THR A 183 16.93 -0.26 17.26
N ASP A 184 16.50 -0.75 18.42
CA ASP A 184 17.18 -1.84 19.14
C ASP A 184 17.15 -3.16 18.38
N VAL A 185 16.12 -3.35 17.54
CA VAL A 185 15.95 -4.58 16.74
C VAL A 185 16.66 -4.53 15.38
N LEU A 186 17.18 -3.38 14.96
CA LEU A 186 17.78 -3.23 13.63
C LEU A 186 18.91 -4.22 13.35
N PRO A 187 19.87 -4.47 14.27
CA PRO A 187 20.94 -5.45 14.02
C PRO A 187 20.38 -6.86 13.77
N GLN A 188 19.32 -7.25 14.52
CA GLN A 188 18.68 -8.56 14.34
C GLN A 188 17.95 -8.66 12.99
N LEU A 189 17.28 -7.58 12.53
CA LEU A 189 16.61 -7.55 11.23
C LEU A 189 17.63 -7.65 10.08
N GLU A 190 18.76 -6.96 10.20
CA GLU A 190 19.84 -6.99 9.21
C GLU A 190 20.43 -8.40 9.09
N GLU A 191 20.83 -9.01 10.22
CA GLU A 191 21.37 -10.36 10.26
C GLU A 191 20.39 -11.38 9.66
N TYR A 192 19.12 -11.26 10.01
CA TYR A 192 18.08 -12.15 9.52
C TYR A 192 17.92 -12.05 8.00
N LEU A 193 17.85 -10.85 7.43
CA LEU A 193 17.76 -10.67 5.97
C LEU A 193 19.03 -11.10 5.24
N ASP A 194 20.20 -10.86 5.81
CA ASP A 194 21.46 -11.31 5.23
C ASP A 194 21.54 -12.86 5.19
N LYS A 195 21.02 -13.55 6.21
CA LYS A 195 20.87 -15.01 6.22
C LYS A 195 19.90 -15.48 5.13
N ILE A 196 18.71 -14.91 5.03
CA ILE A 196 17.73 -15.26 4.00
C ILE A 196 18.33 -15.06 2.60
N ARG A 197 19.08 -13.98 2.39
CA ARG A 197 19.77 -13.72 1.11
C ARG A 197 20.85 -14.76 0.81
N ALA A 198 21.65 -15.15 1.82
CA ALA A 198 22.67 -16.18 1.67
C ALA A 198 22.07 -17.54 1.30
N GLU A 199 20.89 -17.85 1.83
CA GLU A 199 20.10 -19.04 1.52
C GLU A 199 19.39 -18.94 0.14
N ARG A 200 19.50 -17.81 -0.56
CA ARG A 200 18.82 -17.51 -1.83
C ARG A 200 17.30 -17.62 -1.74
N ASP A 201 16.75 -17.26 -0.60
CA ASP A 201 15.32 -17.35 -0.32
C ASP A 201 14.71 -15.95 -0.10
N SER A 202 13.44 -15.92 0.28
CA SER A 202 12.68 -14.72 0.58
C SER A 202 11.81 -14.91 1.81
N ILE A 203 11.44 -13.81 2.43
CA ILE A 203 10.60 -13.81 3.64
C ILE A 203 9.49 -12.78 3.54
N GLY A 204 8.40 -13.01 4.28
CA GLY A 204 7.27 -12.10 4.40
C GLY A 204 7.47 -11.05 5.48
N ALA A 205 6.53 -10.09 5.53
CA ALA A 205 6.50 -9.06 6.56
C ALA A 205 5.07 -8.65 6.90
N ARG A 206 4.91 -8.01 8.06
CA ARG A 206 3.69 -7.31 8.45
C ARG A 206 3.98 -5.81 8.52
N ILE A 207 3.15 -5.04 7.85
CA ILE A 207 3.15 -3.57 7.92
C ILE A 207 1.90 -3.14 8.68
N THR A 208 2.08 -2.22 9.61
CA THR A 208 0.97 -1.57 10.31
C THR A 208 0.91 -0.11 9.88
N VAL A 209 -0.29 0.34 9.52
CA VAL A 209 -0.57 1.73 9.13
C VAL A 209 -1.64 2.29 10.04
N VAL A 210 -1.44 3.51 10.50
CA VAL A 210 -2.40 4.23 11.32
C VAL A 210 -2.83 5.53 10.65
N ALA A 211 -4.09 5.92 10.89
CA ALA A 211 -4.59 7.25 10.55
C ALA A 211 -5.11 7.92 11.82
N GLU A 212 -4.50 9.03 12.18
CA GLU A 212 -4.83 9.83 13.36
C GLU A 212 -5.56 11.10 12.94
N GLY A 213 -6.49 11.59 13.79
CA GLY A 213 -7.25 12.79 13.52
C GLY A 213 -8.41 12.61 12.54
N VAL A 214 -8.75 11.37 12.19
CA VAL A 214 -9.90 11.09 11.31
C VAL A 214 -11.19 11.48 12.03
N PRO A 215 -12.03 12.36 11.43
CA PRO A 215 -13.32 12.74 12.03
C PRO A 215 -14.25 11.54 12.22
N VAL A 216 -15.18 11.66 13.17
CA VAL A 216 -16.31 10.71 13.28
C VAL A 216 -17.20 10.85 12.08
N GLY A 217 -17.70 9.71 11.54
CA GLY A 217 -18.77 9.72 10.57
C GLY A 217 -18.36 9.32 9.15
N TRP A 218 -17.07 9.02 8.87
CA TRP A 218 -16.67 8.54 7.55
C TRP A 218 -16.92 7.05 7.42
N GLY A 219 -17.58 6.64 6.34
CA GLY A 219 -17.98 5.26 6.06
C GLY A 219 -19.44 5.18 5.64
N GLU A 220 -19.74 4.25 4.75
CA GLU A 220 -21.06 4.10 4.13
C GLU A 220 -21.61 2.67 4.35
N PRO A 221 -22.28 2.39 5.49
CA PRO A 221 -22.97 1.12 5.62
C PRO A 221 -24.09 1.02 4.55
N VAL A 222 -24.44 -0.17 4.06
CA VAL A 222 -24.05 -1.50 4.56
C VAL A 222 -22.84 -2.06 3.80
N PHE A 223 -22.72 -1.80 2.49
CA PHE A 223 -21.73 -2.48 1.62
C PHE A 223 -20.42 -1.73 1.48
N ASP A 224 -20.45 -0.39 1.52
CA ASP A 224 -19.27 0.47 1.42
C ASP A 224 -18.79 0.90 2.82
N ARG A 225 -18.73 -0.05 3.74
CA ARG A 225 -18.17 0.16 5.06
C ARG A 225 -16.71 0.57 4.96
N LEU A 226 -16.29 1.50 5.80
CA LEU A 226 -14.91 2.00 5.79
C LEU A 226 -13.88 0.88 5.97
N ASP A 227 -14.11 -0.07 6.88
CA ASP A 227 -13.26 -1.24 7.08
C ASP A 227 -13.23 -2.18 5.86
N ALA A 228 -14.35 -2.34 5.16
CA ALA A 228 -14.44 -3.16 3.95
C ALA A 228 -13.65 -2.52 2.80
N ASP A 229 -13.80 -1.21 2.56
CA ASP A 229 -13.08 -0.50 1.52
C ASP A 229 -11.58 -0.42 1.81
N ILE A 230 -11.19 -0.22 3.09
CA ILE A 230 -9.79 -0.33 3.51
C ILE A 230 -9.25 -1.73 3.21
N ALA A 231 -9.96 -2.79 3.59
CA ALA A 231 -9.53 -4.16 3.33
C ALA A 231 -9.41 -4.44 1.83
N HIS A 232 -10.36 -3.99 1.01
CA HIS A 232 -10.32 -4.09 -0.46
C HIS A 232 -9.08 -3.38 -1.03
N ALA A 233 -8.83 -2.15 -0.62
CA ALA A 233 -7.68 -1.37 -1.07
C ALA A 233 -6.35 -2.04 -0.68
N MET A 234 -6.21 -2.48 0.58
CA MET A 234 -5.01 -3.16 1.08
C MET A 234 -4.78 -4.51 0.40
N MET A 235 -5.82 -5.31 0.19
CA MET A 235 -5.71 -6.60 -0.53
C MET A 235 -5.31 -6.44 -1.99
N SER A 236 -5.51 -5.26 -2.58
CA SER A 236 -5.05 -4.96 -3.95
C SER A 236 -3.53 -4.74 -4.06
N ILE A 237 -2.83 -4.52 -2.94
CA ILE A 237 -1.38 -4.36 -2.92
C ILE A 237 -0.72 -5.70 -3.28
N ASN A 238 0.26 -5.66 -4.18
CA ASN A 238 1.01 -6.85 -4.58
C ASN A 238 1.59 -7.58 -3.35
N ALA A 239 1.50 -8.90 -3.34
CA ALA A 239 1.95 -9.80 -2.27
C ALA A 239 1.12 -9.77 -0.97
N VAL A 240 0.18 -8.87 -0.77
CA VAL A 240 -0.69 -8.90 0.41
C VAL A 240 -1.57 -10.15 0.37
N LYS A 241 -1.68 -10.81 1.55
CA LYS A 241 -2.45 -12.05 1.77
C LYS A 241 -3.36 -11.99 3.00
N GLY A 242 -3.28 -10.93 3.77
CA GLY A 242 -4.14 -10.73 4.92
C GLY A 242 -4.23 -9.26 5.28
N VAL A 243 -5.38 -8.86 5.82
CA VAL A 243 -5.65 -7.52 6.35
C VAL A 243 -6.33 -7.69 7.70
N GLU A 244 -5.90 -6.92 8.68
CA GLU A 244 -6.52 -6.85 10.00
C GLU A 244 -6.84 -5.39 10.33
N ILE A 245 -8.00 -5.16 10.92
CA ILE A 245 -8.45 -3.88 11.44
C ILE A 245 -8.54 -4.00 12.97
N GLY A 246 -7.91 -3.10 13.71
CA GLY A 246 -7.87 -3.14 15.17
C GLY A 246 -7.27 -4.44 15.69
N ALA A 247 -7.98 -5.13 16.58
CA ALA A 247 -7.56 -6.42 17.13
C ALA A 247 -7.51 -7.55 16.10
N GLY A 248 -8.16 -7.38 14.93
CA GLY A 248 -8.12 -8.36 13.85
C GLY A 248 -8.42 -9.78 14.30
N PHE A 249 -7.60 -10.76 13.92
CA PHE A 249 -7.77 -12.16 14.31
C PHE A 249 -7.59 -12.42 15.83
N ALA A 250 -6.91 -11.52 16.56
CA ALA A 250 -6.79 -11.67 18.00
C ALA A 250 -8.15 -11.52 18.72
N SER A 251 -9.13 -10.87 18.09
CA SER A 251 -10.48 -10.72 18.63
C SER A 251 -11.18 -12.06 18.91
N ILE A 252 -10.81 -13.14 18.18
CA ILE A 252 -11.39 -14.47 18.36
C ILE A 252 -11.17 -15.01 19.78
N ALA A 253 -10.02 -14.67 20.38
CA ALA A 253 -9.67 -15.10 21.76
C ALA A 253 -10.16 -14.13 22.82
N GLN A 254 -10.73 -12.99 22.47
CA GLN A 254 -11.25 -11.98 23.40
C GLN A 254 -12.71 -12.29 23.76
N ARG A 255 -13.04 -12.15 25.06
CA ARG A 255 -14.44 -12.14 25.47
C ARG A 255 -15.07 -10.81 25.08
N GLY A 256 -16.39 -10.77 24.86
CA GLY A 256 -17.11 -9.55 24.51
C GLY A 256 -16.87 -8.40 25.48
N SER A 257 -16.82 -8.68 26.80
CA SER A 257 -16.51 -7.72 27.84
C SER A 257 -15.09 -7.11 27.78
N VAL A 258 -14.17 -7.79 27.09
CA VAL A 258 -12.78 -7.31 26.87
C VAL A 258 -12.67 -6.60 25.52
N HIS A 259 -13.36 -7.12 24.51
CA HIS A 259 -13.30 -6.57 23.16
C HIS A 259 -14.10 -5.27 23.01
N SER A 260 -15.18 -5.10 23.78
CA SER A 260 -16.02 -3.91 23.72
C SER A 260 -15.22 -2.67 24.12
N ASP A 261 -15.16 -1.70 23.21
CA ASP A 261 -14.51 -0.40 23.46
C ASP A 261 -15.47 0.48 24.27
N GLU A 262 -15.31 0.45 25.59
CA GLU A 262 -16.14 1.23 26.52
C GLU A 262 -15.95 2.75 26.30
N MET A 263 -17.01 3.51 26.52
CA MET A 263 -17.02 4.95 26.34
C MET A 263 -17.22 5.66 27.67
N THR A 264 -16.52 6.76 27.84
CA THR A 264 -16.69 7.71 28.95
C THR A 264 -16.93 9.12 28.41
N SER A 265 -17.24 10.06 29.26
CA SER A 265 -17.30 11.48 28.87
C SER A 265 -15.96 12.05 28.37
N LYS A 266 -14.86 11.31 28.56
CA LYS A 266 -13.49 11.67 28.10
C LYS A 266 -13.06 10.96 26.82
N GLY A 267 -13.91 10.12 26.25
CA GLY A 267 -13.62 9.33 25.06
C GLY A 267 -13.68 7.83 25.29
N PHE A 268 -13.17 7.08 24.33
CA PHE A 268 -13.09 5.62 24.39
C PHE A 268 -11.96 5.17 25.35
N VAL A 269 -12.18 4.06 26.05
CA VAL A 269 -11.21 3.48 26.99
C VAL A 269 -10.18 2.61 26.25
N THR A 270 -10.63 1.90 25.21
CA THR A 270 -9.83 1.00 24.38
C THR A 270 -10.12 1.27 22.89
N ASN A 271 -9.37 0.63 22.00
CA ASN A 271 -9.56 0.74 20.55
C ASN A 271 -9.40 -0.63 19.86
N ASN A 272 -10.11 -1.64 20.38
CA ASN A 272 -10.08 -3.00 19.83
C ASN A 272 -10.69 -3.05 18.42
N ALA A 273 -11.70 -2.21 18.17
CA ALA A 273 -12.35 -2.09 16.85
C ALA A 273 -11.48 -1.36 15.82
N GLY A 274 -10.34 -0.77 16.22
CA GLY A 274 -9.41 -0.11 15.30
C GLY A 274 -9.97 1.17 14.69
N GLY A 275 -10.77 1.94 15.46
CA GLY A 275 -11.30 3.25 15.04
C GLY A 275 -12.55 3.19 14.16
N ILE A 276 -13.15 2.02 13.98
CA ILE A 276 -14.30 1.81 13.07
C ILE A 276 -15.36 0.97 13.78
N LEU A 277 -16.56 1.48 13.91
CA LEU A 277 -17.72 0.78 14.45
C LEU A 277 -18.88 0.85 13.46
N GLY A 278 -19.49 -0.31 13.16
CA GLY A 278 -20.58 -0.38 12.20
C GLY A 278 -20.20 0.05 10.76
N GLY A 279 -18.89 0.05 10.44
CA GLY A 279 -18.36 0.52 9.16
C GLY A 279 -18.15 2.03 9.09
N ILE A 280 -18.24 2.74 10.22
CA ILE A 280 -18.12 4.20 10.31
C ILE A 280 -16.97 4.56 11.27
N SER A 281 -16.16 5.56 10.93
CA SER A 281 -15.09 6.05 11.79
C SER A 281 -15.61 6.62 13.12
N THR A 282 -14.91 6.30 14.20
CA THR A 282 -15.31 6.69 15.59
C THR A 282 -14.64 7.97 16.07
N GLY A 283 -13.67 8.50 15.34
CA GLY A 283 -12.77 9.56 15.80
C GLY A 283 -11.49 9.06 16.49
N GLN A 284 -11.43 7.76 16.82
CA GLN A 284 -10.21 7.14 17.31
C GLN A 284 -9.22 6.88 16.14
N THR A 285 -7.97 6.60 16.49
CA THR A 285 -6.96 6.16 15.52
C THR A 285 -7.44 4.94 14.76
N ILE A 286 -7.47 5.04 13.42
CA ILE A 286 -7.68 3.89 12.56
C ILE A 286 -6.39 3.10 12.52
N ASN A 287 -6.46 1.80 12.81
CA ASN A 287 -5.31 0.89 12.86
C ASN A 287 -5.52 -0.29 11.91
N VAL A 288 -4.64 -0.41 10.93
CA VAL A 288 -4.69 -1.44 9.88
C VAL A 288 -3.37 -2.17 9.80
N SER A 289 -3.38 -3.49 9.75
CA SER A 289 -2.19 -4.29 9.49
C SER A 289 -2.35 -5.14 8.24
N VAL A 290 -1.29 -5.27 7.46
CA VAL A 290 -1.26 -6.09 6.25
C VAL A 290 -0.14 -7.13 6.32
N ALA A 291 -0.46 -8.36 5.93
CA ALA A 291 0.50 -9.45 5.82
C ALA A 291 0.95 -9.60 4.36
N LEU A 292 2.24 -9.46 4.11
CA LEU A 292 2.85 -9.66 2.79
C LEU A 292 3.53 -11.03 2.73
N LYS A 293 3.20 -11.81 1.72
CA LYS A 293 3.86 -13.10 1.47
C LYS A 293 5.31 -12.89 1.02
N PRO A 294 6.18 -13.90 1.15
CA PRO A 294 7.51 -13.90 0.55
C PRO A 294 7.49 -13.63 -0.96
N THR A 295 8.54 -13.03 -1.48
CA THR A 295 8.74 -12.81 -2.92
C THR A 295 8.76 -14.15 -3.66
N SER A 296 7.96 -14.27 -4.73
CA SER A 296 7.86 -15.52 -5.50
C SER A 296 9.09 -15.79 -6.37
N SER A 297 9.77 -14.75 -6.80
CA SER A 297 10.94 -14.84 -7.66
C SER A 297 12.22 -15.01 -6.82
N ILE A 298 12.60 -16.26 -6.59
CA ILE A 298 13.83 -16.60 -5.85
C ILE A 298 14.81 -17.36 -6.76
N PRO A 299 16.12 -17.22 -6.57
CA PRO A 299 17.14 -17.86 -7.39
C PRO A 299 17.41 -19.31 -6.96
N GLN A 300 16.35 -20.07 -6.65
CA GLN A 300 16.36 -21.50 -6.37
C GLN A 300 15.66 -22.27 -7.49
N ALA A 301 16.13 -23.48 -7.78
CA ALA A 301 15.47 -24.37 -8.73
C ALA A 301 14.11 -24.83 -8.18
N ARG A 302 13.06 -24.67 -8.97
CA ARG A 302 11.67 -24.98 -8.58
C ARG A 302 10.96 -25.76 -9.68
N HIS A 303 10.08 -26.65 -9.32
CA HIS A 303 9.19 -27.33 -10.26
C HIS A 303 8.12 -26.37 -10.77
N SER A 304 7.83 -26.45 -12.07
CA SER A 304 6.81 -25.67 -12.74
C SER A 304 6.37 -26.36 -14.02
N ILE A 305 5.59 -25.67 -14.85
CA ILE A 305 5.20 -26.12 -16.19
C ILE A 305 5.60 -25.07 -17.22
N ASP A 306 5.81 -25.54 -18.45
CA ASP A 306 5.93 -24.66 -19.62
C ASP A 306 4.55 -24.29 -20.20
N LYS A 307 4.53 -23.46 -21.25
CA LYS A 307 3.31 -23.02 -21.93
C LYS A 307 2.51 -24.16 -22.60
N ASN A 308 3.13 -25.33 -22.81
CA ASN A 308 2.51 -26.50 -23.40
C ASN A 308 2.00 -27.48 -22.33
N GLY A 309 2.22 -27.18 -21.04
CA GLY A 309 1.81 -28.02 -19.92
C GLY A 309 2.81 -29.12 -19.55
N ASN A 310 4.02 -29.09 -20.08
CA ASN A 310 5.05 -30.07 -19.71
C ASN A 310 5.74 -29.66 -18.40
N ASP A 311 6.06 -30.65 -17.57
CA ASP A 311 6.84 -30.44 -16.34
C ASP A 311 8.25 -29.93 -16.67
N VAL A 312 8.65 -28.86 -15.96
CA VAL A 312 9.97 -28.27 -16.10
C VAL A 312 10.55 -27.92 -14.74
N THR A 313 11.88 -27.88 -14.66
CA THR A 313 12.58 -27.24 -13.53
C THR A 313 13.05 -25.88 -13.99
N MET A 314 12.62 -24.84 -13.29
CA MET A 314 13.00 -23.48 -13.60
C MET A 314 13.74 -22.82 -12.43
N GLN A 315 14.56 -21.83 -12.77
CA GLN A 315 15.24 -20.97 -11.80
C GLN A 315 15.08 -19.53 -12.24
N THR A 316 14.59 -18.68 -11.35
CA THR A 316 14.45 -17.26 -11.64
C THR A 316 15.81 -16.58 -11.52
N THR A 317 16.16 -15.81 -12.55
CA THR A 317 17.30 -14.89 -12.53
C THR A 317 16.81 -13.46 -12.47
N GLY A 318 17.59 -12.53 -11.93
CA GLY A 318 17.22 -11.12 -11.87
C GLY A 318 17.37 -10.52 -10.47
N ARG A 319 17.03 -9.24 -10.37
CA ARG A 319 17.18 -8.42 -9.15
C ARG A 319 15.85 -8.37 -8.39
N HIS A 320 15.71 -9.18 -7.35
CA HIS A 320 14.48 -9.25 -6.55
C HIS A 320 14.72 -8.84 -5.10
N ASP A 321 13.70 -8.26 -4.47
CA ASP A 321 13.73 -7.97 -3.04
C ASP A 321 13.68 -9.29 -2.24
N PRO A 322 14.55 -9.54 -1.26
CA PRO A 322 14.42 -10.70 -0.37
C PRO A 322 13.17 -10.59 0.50
N CYS A 323 12.70 -9.36 0.75
CA CYS A 323 11.42 -9.08 1.39
C CYS A 323 10.77 -7.85 0.77
N VAL A 324 9.62 -8.01 0.15
CA VAL A 324 8.86 -6.87 -0.42
C VAL A 324 8.30 -5.93 0.65
N GLY A 325 8.17 -6.39 1.89
CA GLY A 325 7.70 -5.61 3.02
C GLY A 325 8.56 -4.39 3.34
N VAL A 326 9.88 -4.47 3.07
CA VAL A 326 10.82 -3.34 3.29
C VAL A 326 10.39 -2.07 2.52
N ARG A 327 9.61 -2.19 1.45
CA ARG A 327 9.14 -1.07 0.62
C ARG A 327 7.63 -0.87 0.68
N ALA A 328 6.92 -1.69 1.46
CA ALA A 328 5.46 -1.69 1.46
C ALA A 328 4.84 -0.60 2.33
N THR A 329 5.58 -0.05 3.29
CA THR A 329 5.06 0.96 4.24
C THR A 329 4.46 2.17 3.52
N PRO A 330 5.16 2.91 2.66
CA PRO A 330 4.57 4.06 1.95
C PRO A 330 3.44 3.66 0.99
N ILE A 331 3.43 2.42 0.49
CA ILE A 331 2.34 1.92 -0.35
C ILE A 331 1.06 1.75 0.47
N ALA A 332 1.16 1.14 1.64
CA ALA A 332 0.02 0.93 2.53
C ALA A 332 -0.52 2.28 3.07
N GLU A 333 0.36 3.21 3.43
CA GLU A 333 -0.03 4.59 3.78
C GLU A 333 -0.85 5.25 2.67
N ALA A 334 -0.35 5.17 1.43
CA ALA A 334 -1.01 5.75 0.26
C ALA A 334 -2.40 5.14 0.03
N MET A 335 -2.53 3.82 0.14
CA MET A 335 -3.82 3.14 -0.06
C MET A 335 -4.82 3.51 1.02
N LEU A 336 -4.40 3.64 2.30
CA LEU A 336 -5.27 4.11 3.37
C LEU A 336 -5.72 5.57 3.11
N ALA A 337 -4.82 6.44 2.69
CA ALA A 337 -5.14 7.83 2.40
C ALA A 337 -6.13 7.98 1.24
N LEU A 338 -5.99 7.19 0.16
CA LEU A 338 -6.93 7.17 -0.96
C LEU A 338 -8.34 6.84 -0.50
N VAL A 339 -8.51 5.79 0.31
CA VAL A 339 -9.82 5.39 0.85
C VAL A 339 -10.38 6.47 1.76
N LEU A 340 -9.57 7.01 2.68
CA LEU A 340 -10.04 8.04 3.60
C LEU A 340 -10.46 9.32 2.88
N MET A 341 -9.75 9.74 1.84
CA MET A 341 -10.14 10.90 1.05
C MET A 341 -11.44 10.67 0.30
N ASP A 342 -11.64 9.50 -0.29
CA ASP A 342 -12.89 9.15 -0.97
C ASP A 342 -14.09 9.22 0.01
N HIS A 343 -13.96 8.57 1.18
CA HIS A 343 -15.00 8.61 2.21
C HIS A 343 -15.23 10.01 2.79
N ALA A 344 -14.18 10.82 2.93
CA ALA A 344 -14.31 12.22 3.34
C ALA A 344 -15.16 13.05 2.35
N LEU A 345 -14.94 12.85 1.04
CA LEU A 345 -15.72 13.52 0.00
C LEU A 345 -17.16 13.00 -0.05
N ARG A 346 -17.36 11.70 0.09
CA ARG A 346 -18.71 11.07 0.16
C ARG A 346 -19.49 11.61 1.35
N HIS A 347 -18.86 11.61 2.54
CA HIS A 347 -19.45 12.19 3.76
C HIS A 347 -19.82 13.67 3.55
N ARG A 348 -18.93 14.45 2.98
CA ARG A 348 -19.18 15.86 2.69
C ARG A 348 -20.32 16.06 1.71
N ALA A 349 -20.44 15.22 0.70
CA ALA A 349 -21.51 15.34 -0.30
C ALA A 349 -22.90 15.02 0.28
N GLN A 350 -22.98 14.05 1.21
CA GLN A 350 -24.25 13.55 1.73
C GLN A 350 -24.63 14.16 3.08
N ASN A 351 -23.65 14.44 3.93
CA ASN A 351 -23.88 14.74 5.36
C ASN A 351 -23.36 16.12 5.78
N ALA A 352 -23.07 17.03 4.83
CA ALA A 352 -22.51 18.35 5.16
C ALA A 352 -23.39 19.18 6.12
N ASP A 353 -24.70 19.02 6.02
CA ASP A 353 -25.69 19.78 6.78
C ASP A 353 -26.17 19.06 8.04
N VAL A 354 -25.62 17.87 8.35
CA VAL A 354 -26.00 17.11 9.53
C VAL A 354 -25.40 17.74 10.80
N VAL A 355 -26.28 18.11 11.73
CA VAL A 355 -25.91 18.57 13.06
C VAL A 355 -26.34 17.52 14.09
N SER A 356 -25.37 16.79 14.65
CA SER A 356 -25.66 15.83 15.70
C SER A 356 -25.97 16.53 17.02
N GLY A 357 -27.03 16.09 17.69
CA GLY A 357 -27.33 16.47 19.08
C GLY A 357 -26.44 15.75 20.11
N THR A 358 -25.66 14.75 19.69
CA THR A 358 -24.77 13.99 20.56
C THR A 358 -23.43 14.72 20.72
N PRO A 359 -22.90 14.87 21.95
CA PRO A 359 -21.60 15.46 22.15
C PRO A 359 -20.50 14.68 21.43
N LYS A 360 -19.54 15.38 20.80
CA LYS A 360 -18.34 14.73 20.29
C LYS A 360 -17.48 14.26 21.46
N LEU A 361 -17.10 13.01 21.46
CA LEU A 361 -16.08 12.49 22.36
C LEU A 361 -14.73 13.11 21.98
N ARG A 362 -13.93 13.45 22.97
CA ARG A 362 -12.60 14.07 22.79
C ARG A 362 -11.49 13.05 22.79
#